data_f7d42799bfe72591b303ce3b731ccf5a
#
_entry.id   f7d42799bfe72591b303ce3b731ccf5a
#
_cell.length_a   1.000
_cell.length_b   1.000
_cell.length_c   1.000
_cell.angle_alpha   90.00
_cell.angle_beta   90.00
_cell.angle_gamma   90.00
#
_symmetry.space_group_name_H-M   'P 1'
#
loop_
_entity.id
_entity.type
_entity.pdbx_description
1 polymer ?
#
loop_
_entity_poly.entity_id
_entity_poly.type
_entity_poly.pdbx_seq_one_letter_code
_entity_poly.pdbx_strand_id
1 'polypeptide(L)' 'MPMYETTVKTPEGNKKDRVHAKDAQEAKQLLEQRHGPRNVPYIPHMIPS' A
#
# COMPACT_ATOMS: atom_id res chain seq x y z
N MET A 1 1.36 -15.41 -1.56
CA MET A 1 1.79 -14.35 -0.63
C MET A 1 0.55 -13.62 -0.12
N PRO A 2 0.57 -13.16 1.12
CA PRO A 2 -0.60 -12.43 1.64
C PRO A 2 -0.82 -11.11 0.90
N MET A 3 -2.04 -10.64 0.96
CA MET A 3 -2.40 -9.36 0.37
C MET A 3 -2.40 -8.28 1.45
N TYR A 4 -1.83 -7.15 1.12
CA TYR A 4 -1.78 -5.99 2.01
C TYR A 4 -2.51 -4.81 1.39
N GLU A 5 -3.08 -3.98 2.25
CA GLU A 5 -3.86 -2.83 1.82
C GLU A 5 -3.50 -1.63 2.67
N THR A 6 -3.49 -0.47 2.05
CA THR A 6 -3.37 0.79 2.77
C THR A 6 -4.02 1.91 1.99
N THR A 7 -4.22 3.03 2.65
CA THR A 7 -4.72 4.23 2.00
C THR A 7 -3.55 4.98 1.37
N VAL A 8 -3.71 5.32 0.10
CA VAL A 8 -2.73 6.11 -0.63
C VAL A 8 -3.35 7.44 -1.02
N LYS A 9 -2.51 8.45 -1.14
CA LYS A 9 -2.96 9.77 -1.58
C LYS A 9 -2.84 9.86 -3.09
N THR A 10 -3.89 10.35 -3.72
CA THR A 10 -3.91 10.56 -5.16
C THR A 10 -4.38 11.98 -5.45
N PRO A 11 -4.18 12.50 -6.68
CA PRO A 11 -4.70 13.82 -7.04
C PRO A 11 -6.22 13.94 -6.89
N GLU A 12 -6.92 12.81 -6.88
CA GLU A 12 -8.38 12.78 -6.75
C GLU A 12 -8.84 12.57 -5.31
N GLY A 13 -7.90 12.46 -4.36
CA GLY A 13 -8.20 12.20 -2.96
C GLY A 13 -7.59 10.90 -2.48
N ASN A 14 -7.95 10.50 -1.27
CA ASN A 14 -7.42 9.26 -0.69
C ASN A 14 -8.15 8.06 -1.28
N LYS A 15 -7.37 7.04 -1.66
CA LYS A 15 -7.92 5.79 -2.18
C LYS A 15 -7.22 4.62 -1.53
N LYS A 16 -7.88 3.47 -1.50
CA LYS A 16 -7.28 2.25 -1.00
C LYS A 16 -6.64 1.49 -2.14
N ASP A 17 -5.44 0.97 -1.89
CA ASP A 17 -4.75 0.16 -2.87
C ASP A 17 -4.25 -1.11 -2.20
N ARG A 18 -4.08 -2.17 -2.98
CA ARG A 18 -3.71 -3.48 -2.50
C ARG A 18 -2.51 -3.99 -3.28
N VAL A 19 -1.74 -4.83 -2.60
CA VAL A 19 -0.57 -5.44 -3.23
C VAL A 19 -0.29 -6.78 -2.55
N HIS A 20 0.17 -7.75 -3.33
CA HIS A 20 0.66 -9.00 -2.77
C HIS A 20 2.11 -8.82 -2.36
N ALA A 21 2.43 -9.19 -1.12
CA ALA A 21 3.78 -9.04 -0.58
C ALA A 21 3.99 -10.04 0.55
N LYS A 22 5.24 -10.30 0.87
CA LYS A 22 5.56 -11.25 1.93
C LYS A 22 5.37 -10.65 3.32
N ASP A 23 5.47 -9.33 3.44
CA ASP A 23 5.27 -8.62 4.70
C ASP A 23 4.85 -7.18 4.42
N ALA A 24 4.50 -6.48 5.51
CA ALA A 24 4.00 -5.11 5.40
C ALA A 24 5.06 -4.15 4.86
N GLN A 25 6.32 -4.37 5.20
CA GLN A 25 7.40 -3.50 4.74
C GLN A 25 7.60 -3.60 3.23
N GLU A 26 7.58 -4.82 2.70
CA GLU A 26 7.66 -5.02 1.27
C GLU A 26 6.45 -4.41 0.57
N ALA A 27 5.25 -4.59 1.15
CA ALA A 27 4.04 -4.00 0.60
C ALA A 27 4.15 -2.48 0.52
N LYS A 28 4.67 -1.86 1.57
CA LYS A 28 4.86 -0.41 1.56
C LYS A 28 5.82 0.02 0.47
N GLN A 29 6.92 -0.69 0.30
CA GLN A 29 7.88 -0.37 -0.74
C GLN A 29 7.27 -0.49 -2.13
N LEU A 30 6.49 -1.53 -2.37
CA LEU A 30 5.84 -1.72 -3.67
C LEU A 30 4.84 -0.60 -3.95
N LEU A 31 4.08 -0.21 -2.96
CA LEU A 31 3.11 0.87 -3.12
C LEU A 31 3.80 2.22 -3.30
N GLU A 32 4.92 2.43 -2.62
CA GLU A 32 5.71 3.65 -2.80
C GLU A 32 6.29 3.75 -4.21
N GLN A 33 6.69 2.63 -4.78
CA GLN A 33 7.16 2.62 -6.17
C GLN A 33 6.04 2.96 -7.13
N ARG A 34 4.82 2.55 -6.81
CA ARG A 34 3.66 2.78 -7.67
C ARG A 34 3.13 4.20 -7.57
N HIS A 35 3.11 4.75 -6.36
CA HIS A 35 2.47 6.05 -6.09
C HIS A 35 3.44 7.15 -5.65
N GLY A 36 4.65 6.79 -5.28
CA GLY A 36 5.61 7.72 -4.70
C GLY A 36 5.60 7.66 -3.16
N PRO A 37 6.78 7.85 -2.52
CA PRO A 37 6.87 7.71 -1.05
C PRO A 37 5.98 8.68 -0.28
N ARG A 38 5.73 9.86 -0.83
CA ARG A 38 4.90 10.88 -0.17
C ARG A 38 3.43 10.50 -0.15
N ASN A 39 3.04 9.61 -1.05
CA ASN A 39 1.63 9.27 -1.23
C ASN A 39 1.22 8.01 -0.48
N VAL A 40 2.14 7.39 0.25
CA VAL A 40 1.85 6.20 1.06
C VAL A 40 2.24 6.49 2.50
N PRO A 41 1.43 7.30 3.23
CA PRO A 41 1.79 7.72 4.59
C PRO A 41 1.55 6.65 5.65
N TYR A 42 0.85 5.59 5.32
CA TYR A 42 0.49 4.57 6.30
C TYR A 42 1.16 3.24 5.98
N ILE A 43 1.44 2.46 7.02
CA ILE A 43 1.97 1.12 6.86
C ILE A 43 0.82 0.20 6.43
N PRO A 44 0.97 -0.54 5.33
CA PRO A 44 -0.08 -1.47 4.90
C PRO A 44 -0.34 -2.56 5.94
N HIS A 45 -1.57 -3.01 5.99
CA HIS A 45 -1.96 -4.11 6.88
C HIS A 45 -2.44 -5.29 6.05
N MET A 46 -2.24 -6.48 6.60
CA MET A 46 -2.65 -7.71 5.92
C MET A 46 -4.17 -7.83 5.97
N ILE A 47 -4.75 -8.19 4.84
CA ILE A 47 -6.19 -8.43 4.76
C ILE A 47 -6.43 -9.90 4.47
N PRO A 48 -7.53 -10.46 4.99
CA PRO A 48 -7.90 -11.84 4.69
C PRO A 48 -8.17 -12.00 3.19
N SER A 49 -7.67 -13.08 2.65
CA SER A 49 -7.91 -13.40 1.23
C SER A 49 -9.07 -14.36 1.08
#